data_7c5ecfbc1176023b327be300fb70fe3f
#
_entry.id   7c5ecfbc1176023b327be300fb70fe3f
#
_cell.length_a   1.000
_cell.length_b   1.000
_cell.length_c   1.000
_cell.angle_alpha   90.00
_cell.angle_beta   90.00
_cell.angle_gamma   90.00
#
_symmetry.space_group_name_H-M   'P 1'
#
loop_
_entity.id
_entity.type
_entity.pdbx_description
1 polymer ?
#
loop_
_entity_poly.entity_id
_entity_poly.type
_entity_poly.pdbx_seq_one_letter_code
_entity_poly.pdbx_strand_id
1 'polypeptide(L)'
;MIKAYIKYWKKAGDLKSYSNRSDYWWVFLTNSIIFAILSILNFMVTIPKAGKIMSQSATLSQKEIIQQVTDLYANPTGGALVIVIVTALIGLAILVPNISLTARRLSDARFPWWIALIFGVAAIYGLVTMFIHQDFLAKMGYFVGFINFIIYILC
;
A
#
# COMPACT_ATOMS: atom_id res chain seq x y z
N MET A 1 -14.99 -5.71 -14.73
CA MET A 1 -13.91 -4.86 -14.20
C MET A 1 -14.39 -3.42 -14.01
N ILE A 2 -14.59 -2.61 -15.07
CA ILE A 2 -14.99 -1.17 -14.96
C ILE A 2 -16.28 -0.95 -14.17
N LYS A 3 -17.34 -1.72 -14.44
CA LYS A 3 -18.61 -1.63 -13.68
C LYS A 3 -18.44 -1.90 -12.19
N ALA A 4 -17.60 -2.88 -11.81
CA ALA A 4 -17.30 -3.18 -10.41
C ALA A 4 -16.56 -2.01 -9.74
N TYR A 5 -15.61 -1.38 -10.44
CA TYR A 5 -14.84 -0.24 -9.93
C TYR A 5 -15.71 1.04 -9.77
N ILE A 6 -16.64 1.31 -10.70
CA ILE A 6 -17.60 2.39 -10.54
C ILE A 6 -18.53 2.15 -9.34
N LYS A 7 -19.00 0.90 -9.17
CA LYS A 7 -19.85 0.50 -8.03
C LYS A 7 -19.10 0.65 -6.70
N TYR A 8 -17.81 0.32 -6.69
CA TYR A 8 -16.94 0.48 -5.54
C TYR A 8 -16.89 1.94 -5.05
N TRP A 9 -16.69 2.90 -5.94
CA TRP A 9 -16.70 4.32 -5.60
C TRP A 9 -18.09 4.84 -5.22
N LYS A 10 -19.13 4.44 -5.93
CA LYS A 10 -20.52 4.86 -5.63
C LYS A 10 -21.00 4.37 -4.26
N LYS A 11 -20.49 3.24 -3.80
CA LYS A 11 -20.83 2.64 -2.50
C LYS A 11 -19.76 2.87 -1.42
N ALA A 12 -18.91 3.87 -1.59
CA ALA A 12 -17.94 4.28 -0.57
C ALA A 12 -18.70 4.76 0.68
N GLY A 13 -18.38 4.16 1.84
CA GLY A 13 -19.07 4.45 3.10
C GLY A 13 -20.35 3.64 3.37
N ASP A 14 -20.87 2.91 2.38
CA ASP A 14 -22.01 2.00 2.59
C ASP A 14 -21.53 0.65 3.15
N LEU A 15 -21.84 0.39 4.43
CA LEU A 15 -21.44 -0.82 5.15
C LEU A 15 -22.51 -1.93 5.10
N LYS A 16 -23.73 -1.63 4.64
CA LYS A 16 -24.90 -2.51 4.75
C LYS A 16 -25.27 -3.21 3.44
N SER A 17 -24.86 -2.67 2.29
CA SER A 17 -25.21 -3.25 1.00
C SER A 17 -24.42 -4.51 0.69
N TYR A 18 -25.02 -5.39 -0.10
CA TYR A 18 -24.36 -6.62 -0.58
C TYR A 18 -23.26 -6.33 -1.61
N SER A 19 -22.18 -7.13 -1.56
CA SER A 19 -21.09 -7.09 -2.53
C SER A 19 -20.69 -8.49 -3.00
N ASN A 20 -20.72 -8.73 -4.32
CA ASN A 20 -20.34 -10.02 -4.88
C ASN A 20 -18.84 -10.29 -4.72
N ARG A 21 -18.43 -11.58 -4.62
CA ARG A 21 -17.01 -11.99 -4.61
C ARG A 21 -16.28 -11.47 -5.85
N SER A 22 -16.92 -11.57 -7.01
CA SER A 22 -16.34 -11.07 -8.27
C SER A 22 -16.07 -9.57 -8.22
N ASP A 23 -16.98 -8.75 -7.68
CA ASP A 23 -16.79 -7.30 -7.55
C ASP A 23 -15.60 -6.98 -6.66
N TYR A 24 -15.45 -7.72 -5.53
CA TYR A 24 -14.32 -7.56 -4.60
C TYR A 24 -12.97 -7.85 -5.29
N TRP A 25 -12.85 -9.00 -5.96
CA TRP A 25 -11.60 -9.39 -6.61
C TRP A 25 -11.23 -8.48 -7.78
N TRP A 26 -12.22 -7.97 -8.54
CA TRP A 26 -11.97 -7.00 -9.60
C TRP A 26 -11.44 -5.66 -9.06
N VAL A 27 -11.98 -5.18 -7.94
CA VAL A 27 -11.48 -3.97 -7.29
C VAL A 27 -10.09 -4.19 -6.73
N PHE A 28 -9.85 -5.31 -6.04
CA PHE A 28 -8.53 -5.68 -5.54
C PHE A 28 -7.48 -5.70 -6.67
N LEU A 29 -7.78 -6.38 -7.77
CA LEU A 29 -6.90 -6.46 -8.93
C LEU A 29 -6.62 -5.08 -9.53
N THR A 30 -7.64 -4.24 -9.68
CA THR A 30 -7.48 -2.89 -10.23
C THR A 30 -6.59 -2.02 -9.35
N ASN A 31 -6.82 -2.02 -8.04
CA ASN A 31 -5.97 -1.29 -7.08
C ASN A 31 -4.54 -1.84 -7.07
N SER A 32 -4.36 -3.16 -7.13
CA SER A 32 -3.04 -3.80 -7.19
C SER A 32 -2.27 -3.38 -8.45
N ILE A 33 -2.92 -3.28 -9.60
CA ILE A 33 -2.32 -2.81 -10.85
C ILE A 33 -1.89 -1.34 -10.71
N ILE A 34 -2.74 -0.48 -10.14
CA ILE A 34 -2.41 0.94 -9.92
C ILE A 34 -1.16 1.07 -9.06
N PHE A 35 -1.10 0.38 -7.91
CA PHE A 35 0.06 0.43 -7.03
C PHE A 35 1.30 -0.23 -7.64
N ALA A 36 1.16 -1.29 -8.43
CA ALA A 36 2.26 -1.91 -9.16
C ALA A 36 2.88 -0.92 -10.17
N ILE A 37 2.06 -0.19 -10.92
CA ILE A 37 2.54 0.83 -11.85
C ILE A 37 3.30 1.94 -11.09
N LEU A 38 2.75 2.45 -10.00
CA LEU A 38 3.41 3.47 -9.19
C LEU A 38 4.74 2.97 -8.60
N SER A 39 4.78 1.71 -8.15
CA SER A 39 6.00 1.07 -7.65
C SER A 39 7.06 0.93 -8.74
N ILE A 40 6.69 0.53 -9.95
CA ILE A 40 7.59 0.44 -11.10
C ILE A 40 8.14 1.82 -11.45
N LEU A 41 7.29 2.86 -11.49
CA LEU A 41 7.73 4.23 -11.75
C LEU A 41 8.71 4.73 -10.69
N ASN A 42 8.43 4.47 -9.41
CA ASN A 42 9.36 4.81 -8.31
C ASN A 42 10.70 4.10 -8.49
N PHE A 43 10.66 2.80 -8.79
CA PHE A 43 11.86 2.00 -9.03
C PHE A 43 12.70 2.55 -10.19
N MET A 44 12.07 2.91 -11.32
CA MET A 44 12.76 3.50 -12.48
C MET A 44 13.46 4.82 -12.15
N VAL A 45 12.88 5.64 -11.27
CA VAL A 45 13.49 6.91 -10.84
C VAL A 45 14.61 6.69 -9.82
N THR A 46 14.52 5.64 -9.01
CA THR A 46 15.43 5.39 -7.89
C THR A 46 16.67 4.55 -8.29
N ILE A 47 16.51 3.60 -9.22
CA ILE A 47 17.63 2.74 -9.70
C ILE A 47 18.84 3.52 -10.18
N PRO A 48 18.73 4.55 -11.05
CA PRO A 48 19.90 5.27 -11.56
C PRO A 48 20.69 5.94 -10.43
N LYS A 49 19.99 6.39 -9.37
CA LYS A 49 20.62 7.00 -8.19
C LYS A 49 21.34 5.94 -7.34
N ALA A 50 20.70 4.81 -7.09
CA ALA A 50 21.30 3.68 -6.40
C ALA A 50 22.52 3.13 -7.14
N GLY A 51 22.44 3.01 -8.49
CA GLY A 51 23.54 2.58 -9.33
C GLY A 51 24.77 3.52 -9.25
N LYS A 52 24.55 4.85 -9.18
CA LYS A 52 25.64 5.81 -8.95
C LYS A 52 26.32 5.61 -7.59
N ILE A 53 25.57 5.36 -6.52
CA ILE A 53 26.12 5.08 -5.19
C ILE A 53 26.94 3.79 -5.24
N MET A 54 26.41 2.74 -5.87
CA MET A 54 27.11 1.47 -5.99
C MET A 54 28.38 1.53 -6.85
N SER A 55 28.42 2.39 -7.87
CA SER A 55 29.64 2.60 -8.69
C SER A 55 30.79 3.26 -7.93
N GLN A 56 30.52 3.87 -6.78
CA GLN A 56 31.52 4.46 -5.88
C GLN A 56 32.14 3.44 -4.89
N SER A 57 31.90 2.14 -5.09
CA SER A 57 32.41 1.05 -4.24
C SER A 57 33.94 1.02 -4.12
N ALA A 58 34.68 1.65 -5.02
CA ALA A 58 36.13 1.79 -4.92
C ALA A 58 36.59 2.80 -3.86
N THR A 59 35.73 3.75 -3.46
CA THR A 59 36.06 4.84 -2.54
C THR A 59 35.28 4.79 -1.23
N LEU A 60 34.17 4.05 -1.18
CA LEU A 60 33.29 3.95 -0.03
C LEU A 60 33.38 2.54 0.60
N SER A 61 33.27 2.47 1.91
CA SER A 61 33.13 1.21 2.60
C SER A 61 31.75 0.59 2.32
N GLN A 62 31.64 -0.73 2.44
CA GLN A 62 30.38 -1.43 2.23
C GLN A 62 29.26 -0.92 3.16
N LYS A 63 29.62 -0.52 4.39
CA LYS A 63 28.66 0.05 5.34
C LYS A 63 28.12 1.42 4.88
N GLU A 64 28.97 2.26 4.34
CA GLU A 64 28.59 3.59 3.81
C GLU A 64 27.70 3.46 2.58
N ILE A 65 27.99 2.52 1.69
CA ILE A 65 27.14 2.23 0.54
C ILE A 65 25.73 1.81 0.98
N ILE A 66 25.65 0.85 1.92
CA ILE A 66 24.37 0.39 2.46
C ILE A 66 23.60 1.55 3.09
N GLN A 67 24.27 2.38 3.88
CA GLN A 67 23.65 3.53 4.53
C GLN A 67 23.13 4.54 3.50
N GLN A 68 23.92 4.93 2.50
CA GLN A 68 23.50 5.86 1.46
C GLN A 68 22.33 5.31 0.62
N VAL A 69 22.33 4.03 0.29
CA VAL A 69 21.21 3.39 -0.41
C VAL A 69 19.97 3.38 0.47
N THR A 70 20.10 3.08 1.75
CA THR A 70 18.98 3.11 2.71
C THR A 70 18.41 4.51 2.83
N ASP A 71 19.27 5.53 2.96
CA ASP A 71 18.85 6.95 3.03
C ASP A 71 18.14 7.41 1.76
N LEU A 72 18.53 6.90 0.60
CA LEU A 72 17.88 7.20 -0.68
C LEU A 72 16.40 6.75 -0.71
N TYR A 73 16.09 5.60 -0.09
CA TYR A 73 14.72 5.10 0.04
C TYR A 73 13.98 5.74 1.21
N ALA A 74 14.68 6.04 2.31
CA ALA A 74 14.10 6.67 3.49
C ALA A 74 13.73 8.14 3.25
N ASN A 75 14.55 8.86 2.48
CA ASN A 75 14.38 10.28 2.20
C ASN A 75 14.26 10.54 0.68
N PRO A 76 13.12 10.16 0.05
CA PRO A 76 12.94 10.33 -1.38
C PRO A 76 13.01 11.81 -1.77
N THR A 77 13.76 12.12 -2.84
CA THR A 77 13.93 13.49 -3.35
C THR A 77 13.60 13.58 -4.82
N GLY A 78 13.17 14.77 -5.27
CA GLY A 78 12.83 15.02 -6.67
C GLY A 78 11.66 14.16 -7.15
N GLY A 79 11.78 13.50 -8.30
CA GLY A 79 10.72 12.68 -8.90
C GLY A 79 10.23 11.54 -8.01
N ALA A 80 11.11 10.92 -7.23
CA ALA A 80 10.72 9.87 -6.29
C ALA A 80 9.77 10.41 -5.20
N LEU A 81 10.03 11.60 -4.66
CA LEU A 81 9.17 12.26 -3.68
C LEU A 81 7.77 12.51 -4.25
N VAL A 82 7.68 13.00 -5.49
CA VAL A 82 6.39 13.22 -6.16
C VAL A 82 5.59 11.92 -6.27
N ILE A 83 6.24 10.82 -6.68
CA ILE A 83 5.58 9.51 -6.80
C ILE A 83 5.11 9.02 -5.44
N VAL A 84 5.90 9.17 -4.37
CA VAL A 84 5.52 8.80 -3.01
C VAL A 84 4.29 9.60 -2.55
N ILE A 85 4.27 10.92 -2.77
CA ILE A 85 3.12 11.78 -2.42
C ILE A 85 1.87 11.35 -3.20
N VAL A 86 1.98 11.12 -4.51
CA VAL A 86 0.85 10.64 -5.33
C VAL A 86 0.35 9.29 -4.84
N THR A 87 1.25 8.37 -4.51
CA THR A 87 0.89 7.05 -3.95
C THR A 87 0.15 7.18 -2.64
N ALA A 88 0.60 8.07 -1.74
CA ALA A 88 -0.04 8.33 -0.47
C ALA A 88 -1.45 8.95 -0.65
N LEU A 89 -1.61 9.91 -1.56
CA LEU A 89 -2.91 10.52 -1.86
C LEU A 89 -3.90 9.50 -2.44
N ILE A 90 -3.46 8.65 -3.36
CA ILE A 90 -4.29 7.56 -3.89
C ILE A 90 -4.65 6.59 -2.76
N GLY A 91 -3.69 6.20 -1.90
CA GLY A 91 -3.92 5.33 -0.75
C GLY A 91 -4.97 5.89 0.21
N LEU A 92 -4.92 7.19 0.52
CA LEU A 92 -5.92 7.88 1.33
C LEU A 92 -7.30 7.89 0.65
N ALA A 93 -7.35 8.18 -0.65
CA ALA A 93 -8.60 8.24 -1.40
C ALA A 93 -9.33 6.89 -1.41
N ILE A 94 -8.62 5.78 -1.60
CA ILE A 94 -9.21 4.44 -1.65
C ILE A 94 -9.47 3.83 -0.27
N LEU A 95 -9.00 4.44 0.83
CA LEU A 95 -9.10 3.89 2.18
C LEU A 95 -10.56 3.69 2.59
N VAL A 96 -11.39 4.71 2.46
CA VAL A 96 -12.82 4.63 2.84
C VAL A 96 -13.59 3.60 1.99
N PRO A 97 -13.50 3.62 0.65
CA PRO A 97 -14.15 2.59 -0.17
C PRO A 97 -13.64 1.17 0.13
N ASN A 98 -12.35 0.98 0.41
CA ASN A 98 -11.78 -0.32 0.75
C ASN A 98 -12.33 -0.86 2.07
N ILE A 99 -12.38 -0.03 3.13
CA ILE A 99 -12.98 -0.43 4.42
C ILE A 99 -14.44 -0.83 4.20
N SER A 100 -15.21 -0.04 3.45
CA SER A 100 -16.61 -0.31 3.19
C SER A 100 -16.83 -1.62 2.40
N LEU A 101 -16.00 -1.85 1.39
CA LEU A 101 -16.05 -3.07 0.59
C LEU A 101 -15.70 -4.31 1.44
N THR A 102 -14.63 -4.22 2.24
CA THR A 102 -14.19 -5.30 3.12
C THR A 102 -15.22 -5.59 4.22
N ALA A 103 -15.81 -4.55 4.83
CA ALA A 103 -16.87 -4.71 5.84
C ALA A 103 -18.09 -5.46 5.29
N ARG A 104 -18.54 -5.11 4.09
CA ARG A 104 -19.65 -5.81 3.41
C ARG A 104 -19.32 -7.27 3.17
N ARG A 105 -18.10 -7.58 2.71
CA ARG A 105 -17.67 -8.95 2.45
C ARG A 105 -17.56 -9.78 3.73
N LEU A 106 -17.03 -9.21 4.80
CA LEU A 106 -16.96 -9.87 6.11
C LEU A 106 -18.36 -10.16 6.66
N SER A 107 -19.29 -9.22 6.54
CA SER A 107 -20.68 -9.43 6.95
C SER A 107 -21.35 -10.54 6.14
N ASP A 108 -21.11 -10.63 4.82
CA ASP A 108 -21.61 -11.71 3.97
C ASP A 108 -21.02 -13.07 4.34
N ALA A 109 -19.78 -13.11 4.83
CA ALA A 109 -19.10 -14.30 5.35
C ALA A 109 -19.43 -14.62 6.83
N ARG A 110 -20.41 -13.92 7.42
CA ARG A 110 -20.81 -14.03 8.86
C ARG A 110 -19.72 -13.62 9.85
N PHE A 111 -18.75 -12.84 9.42
CA PHE A 111 -17.78 -12.22 10.32
C PHE A 111 -18.24 -10.82 10.75
N PRO A 112 -17.85 -10.34 11.95
CA PRO A 112 -18.19 -9.01 12.41
C PRO A 112 -17.57 -7.94 11.48
N TRP A 113 -18.36 -6.97 11.07
CA TRP A 113 -17.94 -5.89 10.17
C TRP A 113 -16.78 -5.02 10.71
N TRP A 114 -16.64 -4.94 12.04
CA TRP A 114 -15.59 -4.15 12.68
C TRP A 114 -14.18 -4.69 12.40
N ILE A 115 -14.01 -5.94 11.95
CA ILE A 115 -12.72 -6.48 11.50
C ILE A 115 -12.18 -5.66 10.32
N ALA A 116 -13.06 -5.07 9.51
CA ALA A 116 -12.65 -4.17 8.44
C ALA A 116 -11.93 -2.90 8.95
N LEU A 117 -12.16 -2.48 10.19
CA LEU A 117 -11.44 -1.36 10.80
C LEU A 117 -9.98 -1.71 11.06
N ILE A 118 -9.66 -2.96 11.37
CA ILE A 118 -8.28 -3.45 11.51
C ILE A 118 -7.55 -3.27 10.17
N PHE A 119 -8.21 -3.59 9.06
CA PHE A 119 -7.69 -3.33 7.73
C PHE A 119 -7.43 -1.83 7.50
N GLY A 120 -8.34 -0.96 7.92
CA GLY A 120 -8.18 0.49 7.85
C GLY A 120 -6.97 0.99 8.65
N VAL A 121 -6.81 0.52 9.88
CA VAL A 121 -5.65 0.85 10.73
C VAL A 121 -4.35 0.36 10.08
N ALA A 122 -4.34 -0.84 9.52
CA ALA A 122 -3.18 -1.39 8.83
C ALA A 122 -2.82 -0.58 7.56
N ALA A 123 -3.81 -0.09 6.82
CA ALA A 123 -3.59 0.76 5.66
C ALA A 123 -3.03 2.13 6.06
N ILE A 124 -3.55 2.75 7.13
CA ILE A 124 -3.00 4.01 7.69
C ILE A 124 -1.57 3.79 8.16
N TYR A 125 -1.31 2.69 8.86
CA TYR A 125 0.05 2.32 9.27
C TYR A 125 1.00 2.23 8.07
N GLY A 126 0.60 1.57 6.97
CA GLY A 126 1.38 1.51 5.74
C GLY A 126 1.66 2.90 5.12
N LEU A 127 0.70 3.84 5.19
CA LEU A 127 0.90 5.22 4.75
C LEU A 127 1.88 5.98 5.65
N VAL A 128 1.78 5.81 6.96
CA VAL A 128 2.69 6.44 7.93
C VAL A 128 4.12 5.97 7.74
N THR A 129 4.34 4.67 7.50
CA THR A 129 5.69 4.11 7.25
C THR A 129 6.33 4.58 5.96
N MET A 130 5.60 5.13 5.02
CA MET A 130 6.16 5.79 3.83
C MET A 130 6.94 7.08 4.18
N PHE A 131 6.59 7.72 5.28
CA PHE A 131 7.17 9.01 5.70
C PHE A 131 8.06 8.91 6.96
N ILE A 132 7.85 7.88 7.78
CA ILE A 132 8.56 7.70 9.04
C ILE A 132 9.31 6.36 9.02
N HIS A 133 10.62 6.45 8.83
CA HIS A 133 11.51 5.29 8.82
C HIS A 133 12.09 5.08 10.23
N GLN A 134 11.39 4.28 11.04
CA GLN A 134 11.93 3.79 12.31
C GLN A 134 11.99 2.26 12.26
N ASP A 135 13.09 1.67 12.73
CA ASP A 135 13.31 0.22 12.74
C ASP A 135 12.20 -0.57 13.43
N PHE A 136 11.59 0.01 14.45
CA PHE A 136 10.44 -0.56 15.15
C PHE A 136 9.23 -0.69 14.20
N LEU A 137 8.94 0.35 13.41
CA LEU A 137 7.84 0.34 12.45
C LEU A 137 8.07 -0.71 11.35
N ALA A 138 9.29 -0.85 10.86
CA ALA A 138 9.61 -1.87 9.86
C ALA A 138 9.30 -3.29 10.36
N LYS A 139 9.64 -3.62 11.61
CA LYS A 139 9.34 -4.92 12.22
C LYS A 139 7.85 -5.17 12.41
N MET A 140 7.10 -4.14 12.77
CA MET A 140 5.63 -4.23 12.88
C MET A 140 4.95 -4.43 11.53
N GLY A 141 5.56 -3.98 10.43
CA GLY A 141 5.03 -4.11 9.08
C GLY A 141 4.76 -5.55 8.65
N TYR A 142 5.63 -6.48 9.01
CA TYR A 142 5.44 -7.91 8.73
C TYR A 142 4.20 -8.48 9.42
N PHE A 143 3.98 -8.11 10.68
CA PHE A 143 2.81 -8.55 11.45
C PHE A 143 1.51 -7.97 10.89
N VAL A 144 1.50 -6.69 10.57
CA VAL A 144 0.37 -6.00 9.95
C VAL A 144 0.05 -6.58 8.57
N GLY A 145 1.10 -6.88 7.76
CA GLY A 145 0.95 -7.52 6.46
C GLY A 145 0.34 -8.92 6.57
N PHE A 146 0.73 -9.70 7.55
CA PHE A 146 0.17 -11.03 7.80
C PHE A 146 -1.31 -10.97 8.19
N ILE A 147 -1.70 -10.05 9.07
CA ILE A 147 -3.13 -9.85 9.42
C ILE A 147 -3.95 -9.45 8.19
N ASN A 148 -3.46 -8.51 7.38
CA ASN A 148 -4.13 -8.11 6.15
C ASN A 148 -4.31 -9.28 5.18
N PHE A 149 -3.28 -10.11 5.01
CA PHE A 149 -3.34 -11.29 4.16
C PHE A 149 -4.45 -12.26 4.60
N ILE A 150 -4.59 -12.51 5.92
CA ILE A 150 -5.68 -13.34 6.46
C ILE A 150 -7.05 -12.72 6.13
N ILE A 151 -7.22 -11.41 6.32
CA ILE A 151 -8.48 -10.72 6.01
C ILE A 151 -8.83 -10.84 4.52
N TYR A 152 -7.85 -10.73 3.63
CA TYR A 152 -8.07 -10.92 2.19
C TYR A 152 -8.52 -12.33 1.82
N ILE A 153 -8.00 -13.36 2.50
CA ILE A 153 -8.45 -14.76 2.27
C ILE A 153 -9.89 -14.95 2.74
N LEU A 154 -10.30 -14.32 3.83
CA LEU A 154 -11.66 -14.43 4.38
C LEU A 154 -12.71 -13.70 3.54
N CYS A 155 -12.32 -12.72 2.74
CA CYS A 155 -13.19 -11.99 1.84
C CYS A 155 -13.33 -12.64 0.47
#